data_718a92d407ebfc9626edcc5e8c9cde78
#
_entry.id   718a92d407ebfc9626edcc5e8c9cde78
#
_cell.length_a   1.000
_cell.length_b   1.000
_cell.length_c   1.000
_cell.angle_alpha   90.00
_cell.angle_beta   90.00
_cell.angle_gamma   90.00
#
_symmetry.space_group_name_H-M   'P 1'
#
loop_
_entity.id
_entity.type
_entity.pdbx_description
1 polymer ?
#
loop_
_entity_poly.entity_id
_entity_poly.type
_entity_poly.pdbx_seq_one_letter_code
_entity_poly.pdbx_strand_id
1 'polypeptide(L)'
;MERQHPDLSGYFLRRGSYGRGKTGLAAENCTAVSVPGSGSCPGQQNFLRIGAAIKMTVYLIRHGKTEANEKHLYCGSTDLPLSEKGREELSQIHYDIKNVRFLTSGMRRTDETLKILFGEVLFDTDPRFREVDFGVFEMYSYEKLKDNPAYQIWCTGDNEANIPPNGESGLQMKQRVLEAFSEIKVDTLLICHGGVIAAIMEHLFPEENKTRYDWQPKNGCGYMIKDHGYQCIP
;
A
#
# COMPACT_ATOMS: atom_id res chain seq x y z
N MET A 1 -1.41 10.05 28.59
CA MET A 1 -2.21 9.16 27.74
C MET A 1 -2.22 9.74 26.34
N GLU A 2 -1.18 9.42 25.57
CA GLU A 2 -1.06 9.81 24.17
C GLU A 2 -2.00 8.94 23.33
N ARG A 3 -2.93 9.59 22.64
CA ARG A 3 -3.75 8.90 21.66
C ARG A 3 -2.86 8.57 20.45
N GLN A 4 -2.69 7.31 20.17
CA GLN A 4 -2.05 6.84 18.95
C GLN A 4 -2.88 7.36 17.75
N HIS A 5 -2.32 8.31 17.02
CA HIS A 5 -2.87 8.74 15.74
C HIS A 5 -2.65 7.64 14.71
N PRO A 6 -3.68 7.24 13.95
CA PRO A 6 -3.50 6.27 12.87
C PRO A 6 -2.59 6.85 11.79
N ASP A 7 -1.85 5.97 11.11
CA ASP A 7 -0.97 6.27 9.97
C ASP A 7 -1.74 7.04 8.90
N LEU A 8 -1.43 8.33 8.72
CA LEU A 8 -2.13 9.24 7.81
C LEU A 8 -1.88 8.95 6.32
N SER A 9 -0.98 8.05 5.96
CA SER A 9 -0.88 7.53 4.58
C SER A 9 -2.17 6.84 4.14
N GLY A 10 -3.00 6.42 5.08
CA GLY A 10 -4.34 5.87 4.87
C GLY A 10 -5.50 6.86 5.02
N TYR A 11 -5.28 8.10 5.47
CA TYR A 11 -6.38 9.03 5.78
C TYR A 11 -6.96 9.76 4.58
N PHE A 12 -6.33 9.63 3.41
CA PHE A 12 -6.49 10.56 2.31
C PHE A 12 -7.75 10.42 1.48
N LEU A 13 -8.45 9.28 1.53
CA LEU A 13 -9.55 8.99 0.61
C LEU A 13 -10.90 8.67 1.29
N ARG A 14 -11.06 8.88 2.59
CA ARG A 14 -12.35 8.61 3.28
C ARG A 14 -13.43 9.70 3.10
N ARG A 15 -13.24 10.73 2.29
CA ARG A 15 -14.24 11.80 2.10
C ARG A 15 -14.85 11.86 0.70
N GLY A 16 -15.05 10.73 0.04
CA GLY A 16 -15.64 10.67 -1.30
C GLY A 16 -16.96 9.89 -1.44
N SER A 17 -17.76 9.72 -0.39
CA SER A 17 -19.11 9.13 -0.52
C SER A 17 -20.18 10.03 0.10
N TYR A 18 -20.51 11.13 -0.56
CA TYR A 18 -21.74 11.87 -0.33
C TYR A 18 -22.56 11.93 -1.59
N GLY A 19 -23.70 11.26 -1.58
CA GLY A 19 -24.75 11.60 -2.52
C GLY A 19 -25.65 10.46 -2.97
N ARG A 20 -26.58 10.02 -2.14
CA ARG A 20 -28.00 9.89 -2.56
C ARG A 20 -28.89 9.93 -1.31
N GLY A 21 -29.64 11.01 -1.20
CA GLY A 21 -30.60 11.17 -0.14
C GLY A 21 -31.78 10.20 -0.27
N LYS A 22 -32.29 9.75 0.87
CA LYS A 22 -33.72 9.58 1.15
C LYS A 22 -33.96 9.78 2.66
N THR A 23 -34.93 10.59 2.93
CA THR A 23 -35.55 10.98 4.19
C THR A 23 -36.07 9.80 5.01
N GLY A 24 -35.96 9.90 6.36
CA GLY A 24 -36.84 9.15 7.27
C GLY A 24 -36.21 8.77 8.61
N LEU A 25 -36.44 9.57 9.62
CA LEU A 25 -36.67 9.32 11.07
C LEU A 25 -36.30 7.96 11.69
N ALA A 26 -35.42 7.93 12.65
CA ALA A 26 -35.63 7.60 14.05
C ALA A 26 -34.30 7.42 14.79
N ALA A 27 -34.17 8.11 15.92
CA ALA A 27 -33.14 7.89 16.93
C ALA A 27 -33.40 6.57 17.66
N GLU A 28 -32.35 5.84 18.07
CA GLU A 28 -32.21 5.26 19.40
C GLU A 28 -30.96 4.38 19.55
N ASN A 29 -30.26 4.64 20.65
CA ASN A 29 -29.36 3.75 21.39
C ASN A 29 -28.03 3.28 20.80
N CYS A 30 -27.00 4.09 21.05
CA CYS A 30 -25.61 3.60 21.11
C CYS A 30 -25.29 3.08 22.52
N THR A 31 -25.25 1.78 22.69
CA THR A 31 -24.56 1.14 23.81
C THR A 31 -23.11 0.87 23.42
N ALA A 32 -22.19 1.37 24.26
CA ALA A 32 -20.76 1.17 24.10
C ALA A 32 -20.40 -0.31 24.26
N VAL A 33 -19.78 -0.90 23.24
CA VAL A 33 -19.12 -2.21 23.36
C VAL A 33 -17.60 -1.98 23.37
N SER A 34 -16.98 -2.39 24.46
CA SER A 34 -15.56 -2.41 24.70
C SER A 34 -14.85 -3.31 23.68
N VAL A 35 -13.79 -2.78 23.03
CA VAL A 35 -12.93 -3.53 22.10
C VAL A 35 -11.79 -4.15 22.90
N PRO A 36 -11.61 -5.48 22.89
CA PRO A 36 -10.39 -6.11 23.36
C PRO A 36 -9.28 -6.01 22.31
N GLY A 37 -8.05 -5.88 22.78
CA GLY A 37 -6.86 -5.65 21.98
C GLY A 37 -6.41 -6.83 21.11
N SER A 38 -5.42 -6.52 20.25
CA SER A 38 -4.57 -7.40 19.45
C SER A 38 -5.30 -8.49 18.63
N GLY A 39 -5.88 -8.09 17.51
CA GLY A 39 -6.38 -9.02 16.51
C GLY A 39 -5.28 -9.43 15.54
N SER A 40 -4.79 -10.67 15.67
CA SER A 40 -4.17 -11.42 14.59
C SER A 40 -5.11 -11.42 13.37
N CYS A 41 -4.55 -11.25 12.15
CA CYS A 41 -5.32 -11.43 10.91
C CYS A 41 -5.95 -12.82 10.91
N PRO A 42 -7.27 -12.97 10.77
CA PRO A 42 -7.88 -14.28 10.62
C PRO A 42 -7.51 -14.84 9.24
N GLY A 43 -6.72 -15.89 9.22
CA GLY A 43 -6.47 -16.69 8.03
C GLY A 43 -7.76 -17.36 7.58
N GLN A 44 -8.48 -16.77 6.66
CA GLN A 44 -9.56 -17.44 5.93
C GLN A 44 -9.07 -17.77 4.52
N GLN A 45 -8.98 -19.07 4.27
CA GLN A 45 -8.84 -19.63 2.93
C GLN A 45 -10.19 -19.48 2.20
N ASN A 46 -10.38 -18.40 1.48
CA ASN A 46 -11.50 -18.25 0.56
C ASN A 46 -11.02 -18.51 -0.86
N PHE A 47 -11.34 -19.70 -1.37
CA PHE A 47 -11.12 -20.08 -2.76
C PHE A 47 -12.31 -19.61 -3.61
N LEU A 48 -12.14 -18.49 -4.33
CA LEU A 48 -13.07 -18.10 -5.38
C LEU A 48 -12.31 -17.94 -6.70
N ARG A 49 -12.88 -18.53 -7.76
CA ARG A 49 -12.29 -18.63 -9.10
C ARG A 49 -12.31 -17.29 -9.81
N ILE A 50 -11.13 -16.77 -10.14
CA ILE A 50 -10.97 -15.70 -11.14
C ILE A 50 -9.95 -16.16 -12.18
N GLY A 51 -10.22 -15.79 -13.44
CA GLY A 51 -9.58 -16.27 -14.66
C GLY A 51 -8.06 -16.39 -14.64
N ALA A 52 -7.57 -17.34 -15.41
CA ALA A 52 -6.18 -17.75 -15.62
C ALA A 52 -5.37 -18.00 -14.33
N ALA A 53 -5.21 -19.28 -13.99
CA ALA A 53 -4.45 -19.73 -12.81
C ALA A 53 -3.09 -19.04 -12.72
N ILE A 54 -2.86 -18.29 -11.65
CA ILE A 54 -1.50 -17.87 -11.25
C ILE A 54 -0.77 -19.16 -10.85
N LYS A 55 0.02 -19.70 -11.77
CA LYS A 55 0.80 -20.94 -11.55
C LYS A 55 2.09 -20.71 -10.76
N MET A 56 2.36 -19.47 -10.35
CA MET A 56 3.55 -19.04 -9.64
C MET A 56 3.17 -18.44 -8.28
N THR A 57 4.13 -18.36 -7.39
CA THR A 57 3.98 -17.66 -6.13
C THR A 57 4.54 -16.24 -6.25
N VAL A 58 3.75 -15.24 -5.87
CA VAL A 58 4.21 -13.85 -5.82
C VAL A 58 4.16 -13.34 -4.39
N TYR A 59 5.29 -12.82 -3.92
CA TYR A 59 5.39 -12.15 -2.63
C TYR A 59 5.46 -10.66 -2.86
N LEU A 60 4.54 -9.91 -2.26
CA LEU A 60 4.50 -8.45 -2.29
C LEU A 60 4.85 -7.95 -0.90
N ILE A 61 5.97 -7.23 -0.75
CA ILE A 61 6.40 -6.69 0.54
C ILE A 61 6.53 -5.17 0.42
N ARG A 62 5.91 -4.45 1.37
CA ARG A 62 6.06 -2.99 1.47
C ARG A 62 7.43 -2.66 2.05
N HIS A 63 8.12 -1.68 1.45
CA HIS A 63 9.40 -1.18 1.97
C HIS A 63 9.32 -0.79 3.46
N GLY A 64 10.46 -0.81 4.14
CA GLY A 64 10.60 -0.35 5.52
C GLY A 64 10.30 1.14 5.68
N LYS A 65 10.21 1.63 6.92
CA LYS A 65 9.91 3.05 7.17
C LYS A 65 11.02 3.97 6.70
N THR A 66 10.61 5.10 6.15
CA THR A 66 11.44 6.27 5.84
C THR A 66 11.11 7.39 6.82
N GLU A 67 11.92 8.47 6.84
CA GLU A 67 11.55 9.66 7.61
C GLU A 67 10.21 10.26 7.17
N ALA A 68 9.85 10.16 5.89
CA ALA A 68 8.57 10.62 5.41
C ALA A 68 7.40 9.84 6.02
N ASN A 69 7.54 8.52 6.21
CA ASN A 69 6.54 7.71 6.92
C ASN A 69 6.39 8.13 8.37
N GLU A 70 7.50 8.39 9.08
CA GLU A 70 7.47 8.81 10.48
C GLU A 70 6.84 10.19 10.67
N LYS A 71 7.07 11.09 9.71
CA LYS A 71 6.54 12.46 9.71
C LYS A 71 5.19 12.60 9.01
N HIS A 72 4.61 11.49 8.54
CA HIS A 72 3.35 11.44 7.80
C HIS A 72 3.33 12.40 6.60
N LEU A 73 4.38 12.37 5.77
CA LEU A 73 4.52 13.17 4.58
C LEU A 73 4.10 12.37 3.33
N TYR A 74 3.55 13.08 2.34
CA TYR A 74 3.40 12.52 1.00
C TYR A 74 4.76 12.21 0.43
N CYS A 75 5.01 10.98 0.06
CA CYS A 75 6.29 10.55 -0.48
C CYS A 75 6.06 9.42 -1.49
N GLY A 76 6.01 9.76 -2.73
CA GLY A 76 5.88 8.83 -3.85
C GLY A 76 7.16 8.80 -4.67
N SER A 77 7.35 9.78 -5.55
CA SER A 77 8.50 9.88 -6.45
C SER A 77 9.80 10.31 -5.77
N THR A 78 9.72 10.97 -4.61
CA THR A 78 10.92 11.37 -3.84
C THR A 78 11.67 10.14 -3.35
N ASP A 79 12.94 10.03 -3.72
CA ASP A 79 13.77 8.86 -3.43
C ASP A 79 14.53 9.00 -2.10
N LEU A 80 13.87 8.63 -1.00
CA LEU A 80 14.44 8.62 0.33
C LEU A 80 15.00 7.26 0.72
N PRO A 81 16.08 7.22 1.54
CA PRO A 81 16.53 6.01 2.21
C PRO A 81 15.57 5.61 3.32
N LEU A 82 15.75 4.42 3.87
CA LEU A 82 15.12 4.03 5.12
C LEU A 82 15.59 4.91 6.27
N SER A 83 14.71 5.18 7.22
CA SER A 83 15.09 5.80 8.48
C SER A 83 15.88 4.81 9.37
N GLU A 84 16.58 5.30 10.38
CA GLU A 84 17.27 4.45 11.35
C GLU A 84 16.29 3.50 12.03
N LYS A 85 15.19 4.03 12.52
CA LYS A 85 14.10 3.25 13.10
C LYS A 85 13.53 2.23 12.12
N GLY A 86 13.36 2.59 10.85
CA GLY A 86 12.88 1.68 9.81
C GLY A 86 13.83 0.50 9.58
N ARG A 87 15.15 0.72 9.66
CA ARG A 87 16.17 -0.34 9.57
C ARG A 87 16.12 -1.26 10.79
N GLU A 88 16.01 -0.69 12.00
CA GLU A 88 15.88 -1.46 13.24
C GLU A 88 14.64 -2.34 13.24
N GLU A 89 13.48 -1.79 12.87
CA GLU A 89 12.24 -2.56 12.79
C GLU A 89 12.33 -3.70 11.76
N LEU A 90 12.91 -3.46 10.58
CA LEU A 90 13.12 -4.50 9.57
C LEU A 90 14.05 -5.62 10.04
N SER A 91 15.07 -5.29 10.82
CA SER A 91 16.03 -6.30 11.34
C SER A 91 15.38 -7.34 12.25
N GLN A 92 14.20 -7.05 12.77
CA GLN A 92 13.43 -7.98 13.62
C GLN A 92 12.47 -8.87 12.80
N ILE A 93 12.33 -8.61 11.49
CA ILE A 93 11.44 -9.39 10.61
C ILE A 93 12.26 -10.49 9.95
N HIS A 94 11.70 -11.70 9.93
CA HIS A 94 12.34 -12.87 9.33
C HIS A 94 11.45 -13.49 8.26
N TYR A 95 12.01 -13.67 7.06
CA TYR A 95 11.35 -14.36 5.97
C TYR A 95 12.14 -15.61 5.57
N ASP A 96 11.51 -16.78 5.52
CA ASP A 96 12.10 -17.98 4.93
C ASP A 96 11.58 -18.19 3.50
N ILE A 97 11.99 -17.29 2.60
CA ILE A 97 11.63 -17.30 1.18
C ILE A 97 12.89 -17.55 0.38
N LYS A 98 12.90 -18.60 -0.44
CA LYS A 98 14.05 -19.03 -1.22
C LYS A 98 13.63 -19.40 -2.64
N ASN A 99 14.60 -19.43 -3.56
CA ASN A 99 14.40 -19.85 -4.94
C ASN A 99 13.38 -19.02 -5.72
N VAL A 100 13.36 -17.70 -5.47
CA VAL A 100 12.50 -16.74 -6.14
C VAL A 100 13.34 -15.70 -6.88
N ARG A 101 12.78 -15.09 -7.91
CA ARG A 101 13.32 -13.88 -8.51
C ARG A 101 13.09 -12.71 -7.55
N PHE A 102 14.14 -11.97 -7.22
CA PHE A 102 14.01 -10.74 -6.44
C PHE A 102 13.84 -9.55 -7.37
N LEU A 103 12.86 -8.72 -7.08
CA LEU A 103 12.49 -7.54 -7.85
C LEU A 103 12.21 -6.36 -6.92
N THR A 104 12.66 -5.17 -7.30
CA THR A 104 12.33 -3.93 -6.57
C THR A 104 11.81 -2.87 -7.53
N SER A 105 11.27 -1.78 -6.98
CA SER A 105 10.91 -0.59 -7.77
C SER A 105 12.12 0.24 -8.22
N GLY A 106 13.34 -0.11 -7.79
CA GLY A 106 14.57 0.66 -8.01
C GLY A 106 14.67 1.94 -7.19
N MET A 107 13.84 2.10 -6.15
CA MET A 107 13.97 3.21 -5.19
C MET A 107 14.81 2.77 -3.99
N ARG A 108 15.62 3.68 -3.45
CA ARG A 108 16.55 3.39 -2.33
C ARG A 108 15.87 2.66 -1.18
N ARG A 109 14.67 3.10 -0.75
CA ARG A 109 13.92 2.45 0.33
C ARG A 109 13.52 1.00 0.02
N THR A 110 13.28 0.65 -1.26
CA THR A 110 12.97 -0.74 -1.65
C THR A 110 14.22 -1.60 -1.71
N ASP A 111 15.32 -1.07 -2.27
CA ASP A 111 16.58 -1.79 -2.40
C ASP A 111 17.23 -2.03 -1.04
N GLU A 112 17.20 -1.03 -0.14
CA GLU A 112 17.68 -1.16 1.23
C GLU A 112 16.83 -2.16 2.03
N THR A 113 15.50 -2.17 1.83
CA THR A 113 14.62 -3.16 2.45
C THR A 113 14.99 -4.58 2.02
N LEU A 114 15.21 -4.80 0.72
CA LEU A 114 15.61 -6.10 0.19
C LEU A 114 16.91 -6.58 0.86
N LYS A 115 17.93 -5.72 0.91
CA LYS A 115 19.23 -6.05 1.48
C LYS A 115 19.17 -6.38 2.97
N ILE A 116 18.33 -5.68 3.72
CA ILE A 116 18.18 -5.96 5.17
C ILE A 116 17.47 -7.30 5.39
N LEU A 117 16.41 -7.59 4.63
CA LEU A 117 15.60 -8.79 4.83
C LEU A 117 16.23 -10.07 4.25
N PHE A 118 16.99 -9.96 3.16
CA PHE A 118 17.49 -11.13 2.40
C PHE A 118 19.00 -11.12 2.17
N GLY A 119 19.72 -10.10 2.64
CA GLY A 119 21.18 -9.98 2.46
C GLY A 119 21.58 -9.53 1.04
N GLU A 120 22.81 -9.80 0.68
CA GLU A 120 23.34 -9.48 -0.66
C GLU A 120 22.88 -10.53 -1.68
N VAL A 121 21.72 -10.31 -2.26
CA VAL A 121 21.13 -11.13 -3.32
C VAL A 121 21.14 -10.37 -4.64
N LEU A 122 21.17 -11.10 -5.75
CA LEU A 122 20.97 -10.51 -7.07
C LEU A 122 19.48 -10.17 -7.24
N PHE A 123 19.18 -8.99 -7.72
CA PHE A 123 17.82 -8.53 -7.97
C PHE A 123 17.73 -7.67 -9.22
N ASP A 124 16.55 -7.66 -9.81
CA ASP A 124 16.17 -6.77 -10.90
C ASP A 124 15.43 -5.55 -10.38
N THR A 125 15.36 -4.51 -11.17
CA THR A 125 14.56 -3.32 -10.89
C THR A 125 13.55 -3.06 -12.01
N ASP A 126 12.31 -2.67 -11.63
CA ASP A 126 11.33 -2.19 -12.60
C ASP A 126 10.66 -0.91 -12.06
N PRO A 127 10.94 0.26 -12.67
CA PRO A 127 10.41 1.54 -12.21
C PRO A 127 8.89 1.65 -12.35
N ARG A 128 8.23 0.76 -13.09
CA ARG A 128 6.76 0.70 -13.15
C ARG A 128 6.13 0.30 -11.83
N PHE A 129 6.90 -0.25 -10.88
CA PHE A 129 6.47 -0.54 -9.50
C PHE A 129 6.77 0.57 -8.50
N ARG A 130 7.14 1.79 -8.94
CA ARG A 130 7.27 2.95 -8.06
C ARG A 130 5.91 3.41 -7.52
N GLU A 131 5.93 4.06 -6.34
CA GLU A 131 4.72 4.66 -5.75
C GLU A 131 4.19 5.78 -6.64
N VAL A 132 2.93 6.17 -6.41
CA VAL A 132 2.30 7.29 -7.11
C VAL A 132 3.12 8.58 -6.91
N ASP A 133 3.31 9.34 -7.99
CA ASP A 133 3.98 10.64 -7.94
C ASP A 133 2.99 11.72 -7.47
N PHE A 134 3.22 12.26 -6.27
CA PHE A 134 2.39 13.32 -5.70
C PHE A 134 2.75 14.71 -6.22
N GLY A 135 3.73 14.83 -7.12
CA GLY A 135 4.13 16.10 -7.74
C GLY A 135 4.47 17.17 -6.71
N VAL A 136 3.81 18.34 -6.82
CA VAL A 136 4.07 19.47 -5.91
C VAL A 136 3.68 19.23 -4.46
N PHE A 137 2.96 18.13 -4.18
CA PHE A 137 2.57 17.76 -2.81
C PHE A 137 3.59 16.85 -2.09
N GLU A 138 4.64 16.43 -2.81
CA GLU A 138 5.72 15.64 -2.22
C GLU A 138 6.35 16.34 -1.03
N MET A 139 6.65 15.56 0.01
CA MET A 139 7.32 15.98 1.25
C MET A 139 6.55 17.00 2.09
N TYR A 140 5.25 17.20 1.82
CA TYR A 140 4.37 17.97 2.70
C TYR A 140 3.43 17.03 3.47
N SER A 141 3.04 17.46 4.68
CA SER A 141 2.00 16.79 5.46
C SER A 141 0.61 17.30 5.08
N TYR A 142 -0.43 16.52 5.42
CA TYR A 142 -1.83 16.97 5.29
C TYR A 142 -2.05 18.35 5.92
N GLU A 143 -1.52 18.58 7.12
CA GLU A 143 -1.69 19.84 7.85
C GLU A 143 -1.13 21.06 7.08
N LYS A 144 -0.10 20.85 6.26
CA LYS A 144 0.47 21.89 5.40
C LYS A 144 -0.33 22.10 4.11
N LEU A 145 -1.00 21.05 3.65
CA LEU A 145 -1.70 21.07 2.36
C LEU A 145 -3.19 21.34 2.45
N LYS A 146 -3.84 21.08 3.59
CA LYS A 146 -5.30 21.12 3.75
C LYS A 146 -5.97 22.42 3.29
N ASP A 147 -5.27 23.57 3.42
CA ASP A 147 -5.75 24.89 3.03
C ASP A 147 -5.21 25.34 1.65
N ASN A 148 -4.44 24.49 0.96
CA ASN A 148 -3.93 24.77 -0.37
C ASN A 148 -5.04 24.53 -1.42
N PRO A 149 -5.38 25.53 -2.26
CA PRO A 149 -6.46 25.37 -3.25
C PRO A 149 -6.23 24.24 -4.25
N ALA A 150 -5.00 24.05 -4.74
CA ALA A 150 -4.68 22.98 -5.67
C ALA A 150 -4.86 21.59 -5.04
N TYR A 151 -4.52 21.48 -3.76
CA TYR A 151 -4.70 20.28 -3.01
C TYR A 151 -6.18 19.96 -2.73
N GLN A 152 -6.99 20.97 -2.37
CA GLN A 152 -8.44 20.82 -2.21
C GLN A 152 -9.11 20.36 -3.51
N ILE A 153 -8.69 20.93 -4.65
CA ILE A 153 -9.17 20.50 -5.98
C ILE A 153 -8.79 19.03 -6.22
N TRP A 154 -7.54 18.66 -5.96
CA TRP A 154 -7.07 17.29 -6.13
C TRP A 154 -7.84 16.28 -5.26
N CYS A 155 -8.29 16.67 -4.05
CA CYS A 155 -9.09 15.84 -3.16
C CYS A 155 -10.58 15.79 -3.51
N THR A 156 -11.06 16.56 -4.50
CA THR A 156 -12.49 16.69 -4.80
C THR A 156 -12.93 15.63 -5.81
N GLY A 157 -14.11 15.03 -5.58
CA GLY A 157 -14.71 14.05 -6.50
C GLY A 157 -13.99 12.70 -6.46
N ASP A 158 -13.68 12.15 -7.63
CA ASP A 158 -12.88 10.93 -7.79
C ASP A 158 -11.39 11.28 -7.78
N ASN A 159 -10.81 11.31 -6.60
CA ASN A 159 -9.40 11.66 -6.44
C ASN A 159 -8.41 10.59 -6.96
N GLU A 160 -8.88 9.37 -7.29
CA GLU A 160 -8.08 8.40 -8.02
C GLU A 160 -7.82 8.85 -9.47
N ALA A 161 -8.77 9.56 -10.07
CA ALA A 161 -8.64 10.10 -11.42
C ALA A 161 -7.89 11.46 -11.44
N ASN A 162 -7.90 12.19 -10.33
CA ASN A 162 -7.31 13.53 -10.26
C ASN A 162 -5.78 13.45 -10.28
N ILE A 163 -5.17 14.33 -11.09
CA ILE A 163 -3.71 14.42 -11.21
C ILE A 163 -3.22 15.59 -10.33
N PRO A 164 -2.34 15.35 -9.36
CA PRO A 164 -1.68 16.44 -8.64
C PRO A 164 -0.77 17.23 -9.62
N PRO A 165 -0.61 18.54 -9.45
CA PRO A 165 0.27 19.31 -10.34
C PRO A 165 1.68 18.69 -10.39
N ASN A 166 2.19 18.44 -11.61
CA ASN A 166 3.47 17.78 -11.89
C ASN A 166 3.60 16.33 -11.40
N GLY A 167 2.50 15.65 -11.11
CA GLY A 167 2.49 14.26 -10.67
C GLY A 167 1.67 13.35 -11.59
N GLU A 168 1.25 12.21 -11.07
CA GLU A 168 0.38 11.25 -11.75
C GLU A 168 -0.88 10.95 -10.93
N SER A 169 -1.96 10.49 -11.60
CA SER A 169 -3.15 10.01 -10.91
C SER A 169 -2.98 8.59 -10.37
N GLY A 170 -3.81 8.21 -9.39
CA GLY A 170 -3.88 6.81 -8.91
C GLY A 170 -4.22 5.83 -10.04
N LEU A 171 -5.07 6.23 -10.99
CA LEU A 171 -5.41 5.39 -12.17
C LEU A 171 -4.22 5.20 -13.10
N GLN A 172 -3.41 6.23 -13.35
CA GLN A 172 -2.19 6.11 -14.17
C GLN A 172 -1.18 5.18 -13.49
N MET A 173 -0.95 5.36 -12.18
CA MET A 173 -0.12 4.45 -11.39
C MET A 173 -0.63 3.01 -11.46
N LYS A 174 -1.94 2.80 -11.25
CA LYS A 174 -2.56 1.46 -11.31
C LYS A 174 -2.35 0.82 -12.68
N GLN A 175 -2.51 1.56 -13.77
CA GLN A 175 -2.30 1.05 -15.13
C GLN A 175 -0.87 0.52 -15.31
N ARG A 176 0.17 1.35 -15.05
CA ARG A 176 1.56 0.92 -15.23
C ARG A 176 1.98 -0.24 -14.33
N VAL A 177 1.42 -0.28 -13.10
CA VAL A 177 1.67 -1.36 -12.15
C VAL A 177 1.08 -2.67 -12.65
N LEU A 178 -0.18 -2.67 -13.13
CA LEU A 178 -0.83 -3.89 -13.61
C LEU A 178 -0.23 -4.39 -14.92
N GLU A 179 0.22 -3.51 -15.82
CA GLU A 179 0.99 -3.87 -17.00
C GLU A 179 2.27 -4.62 -16.59
N ALA A 180 3.08 -4.05 -15.69
CA ALA A 180 4.30 -4.69 -15.19
C ALA A 180 4.01 -6.01 -14.46
N PHE A 181 2.97 -6.05 -13.63
CA PHE A 181 2.57 -7.24 -12.89
C PHE A 181 2.16 -8.39 -13.84
N SER A 182 1.51 -8.09 -14.93
CA SER A 182 1.10 -9.08 -15.95
C SER A 182 2.28 -9.79 -16.62
N GLU A 183 3.48 -9.19 -16.58
CA GLU A 183 4.71 -9.73 -17.16
C GLU A 183 5.46 -10.70 -16.21
N ILE A 184 5.08 -10.75 -14.94
CA ILE A 184 5.66 -11.70 -13.98
C ILE A 184 5.20 -13.12 -14.34
N LYS A 185 6.15 -14.04 -14.61
CA LYS A 185 5.87 -15.41 -15.08
C LYS A 185 6.54 -16.49 -14.23
N VAL A 186 7.30 -16.09 -13.22
CA VAL A 186 8.04 -17.01 -12.33
C VAL A 186 7.83 -16.59 -10.88
N ASP A 187 8.12 -17.49 -9.95
CA ASP A 187 8.06 -17.17 -8.52
C ASP A 187 8.90 -15.93 -8.24
N THR A 188 8.27 -14.88 -7.74
CA THR A 188 8.86 -13.55 -7.61
C THR A 188 8.58 -12.95 -6.24
N LEU A 189 9.59 -12.35 -5.63
CA LEU A 189 9.46 -11.48 -4.48
C LEU A 189 9.67 -10.04 -4.93
N LEU A 190 8.63 -9.22 -4.80
CA LEU A 190 8.63 -7.81 -5.16
C LEU A 190 8.62 -6.95 -3.89
N ILE A 191 9.69 -6.17 -3.69
CA ILE A 191 9.68 -5.09 -2.69
C ILE A 191 9.19 -3.81 -3.37
N CYS A 192 8.06 -3.30 -2.91
CA CYS A 192 7.44 -2.11 -3.50
C CYS A 192 6.75 -1.23 -2.44
N HIS A 193 5.61 -0.61 -2.75
CA HIS A 193 5.01 0.46 -1.97
C HIS A 193 3.55 0.13 -1.62
N GLY A 194 2.99 0.89 -0.66
CA GLY A 194 1.63 0.66 -0.17
C GLY A 194 0.57 0.79 -1.26
N GLY A 195 0.61 1.85 -2.07
CA GLY A 195 -0.34 2.07 -3.16
C GLY A 195 -0.21 1.04 -4.28
N VAL A 196 1.02 0.61 -4.59
CA VAL A 196 1.30 -0.45 -5.58
C VAL A 196 0.71 -1.79 -5.13
N ILE A 197 0.93 -2.18 -3.88
CA ILE A 197 0.35 -3.41 -3.32
C ILE A 197 -1.17 -3.35 -3.36
N ALA A 198 -1.75 -2.23 -2.93
CA ALA A 198 -3.20 -2.04 -2.96
C ALA A 198 -3.76 -2.17 -4.38
N ALA A 199 -3.12 -1.56 -5.39
CA ALA A 199 -3.56 -1.65 -6.78
C ALA A 199 -3.56 -3.10 -7.31
N ILE A 200 -2.53 -3.89 -6.97
CA ILE A 200 -2.44 -5.31 -7.35
C ILE A 200 -3.51 -6.13 -6.62
N MET A 201 -3.66 -5.94 -5.31
CA MET A 201 -4.61 -6.70 -4.50
C MET A 201 -6.07 -6.41 -4.86
N GLU A 202 -6.44 -5.14 -5.09
CA GLU A 202 -7.76 -4.77 -5.61
C GLU A 202 -8.07 -5.39 -6.96
N HIS A 203 -7.07 -5.49 -7.84
CA HIS A 203 -7.24 -6.11 -9.16
C HIS A 203 -7.45 -7.62 -9.07
N LEU A 204 -6.71 -8.29 -8.19
CA LEU A 204 -6.76 -9.75 -8.05
C LEU A 204 -7.95 -10.24 -7.22
N PHE A 205 -8.43 -9.42 -6.26
CA PHE A 205 -9.46 -9.81 -5.28
C PHE A 205 -10.57 -8.75 -5.17
N PRO A 206 -11.24 -8.37 -6.28
CA PRO A 206 -12.25 -7.30 -6.29
C PRO A 206 -13.48 -7.64 -5.44
N GLU A 207 -13.80 -8.92 -5.22
CA GLU A 207 -14.92 -9.39 -4.43
C GLU A 207 -14.72 -9.25 -2.91
N GLU A 208 -13.52 -8.98 -2.45
CA GLU A 208 -13.26 -8.76 -1.02
C GLU A 208 -13.89 -7.45 -0.50
N ASN A 209 -14.34 -6.57 -1.40
CA ASN A 209 -14.93 -5.27 -1.08
C ASN A 209 -14.07 -4.42 -0.12
N LYS A 210 -12.76 -4.63 -0.15
CA LYS A 210 -11.77 -3.85 0.60
C LYS A 210 -11.41 -2.59 -0.15
N THR A 211 -11.20 -1.53 0.60
CA THR A 211 -10.64 -0.29 0.05
C THR A 211 -9.13 -0.43 -0.12
N ARG A 212 -8.52 0.42 -0.96
CA ARG A 212 -7.06 0.48 -1.12
C ARG A 212 -6.30 0.66 0.21
N TYR A 213 -6.94 1.21 1.25
CA TYR A 213 -6.33 1.37 2.57
C TYR A 213 -6.31 0.07 3.35
N ASP A 214 -7.33 -0.75 3.18
CA ASP A 214 -7.43 -2.05 3.82
C ASP A 214 -6.40 -3.03 3.23
N TRP A 215 -5.94 -2.76 1.99
CA TRP A 215 -4.92 -3.54 1.30
C TRP A 215 -3.47 -3.07 1.57
N GLN A 216 -3.28 -1.91 2.19
CA GLN A 216 -1.92 -1.43 2.48
C GLN A 216 -1.37 -2.12 3.73
N PRO A 217 -0.34 -2.99 3.61
CA PRO A 217 0.27 -3.62 4.76
C PRO A 217 1.13 -2.63 5.55
N LYS A 218 1.51 -2.99 6.76
CA LYS A 218 2.54 -2.27 7.52
C LYS A 218 3.88 -2.31 6.77
N ASN A 219 4.74 -1.34 7.04
CA ASN A 219 6.10 -1.34 6.49
C ASN A 219 6.84 -2.64 6.87
N GLY A 220 7.52 -3.24 5.92
CA GLY A 220 8.19 -4.52 6.08
C GLY A 220 7.29 -5.75 5.98
N CYS A 221 5.97 -5.60 5.95
CA CYS A 221 4.98 -6.67 5.84
C CYS A 221 4.37 -6.72 4.43
N GLY A 222 3.56 -7.75 4.16
CA GLY A 222 2.98 -7.88 2.82
C GLY A 222 2.03 -9.06 2.63
N TYR A 223 2.00 -9.56 1.40
CA TYR A 223 1.16 -10.67 0.99
C TYR A 223 1.95 -11.71 0.20
N MET A 224 1.65 -12.98 0.44
CA MET A 224 1.97 -14.07 -0.46
C MET A 224 0.71 -14.42 -1.27
N ILE A 225 0.84 -14.40 -2.59
CA ILE A 225 -0.24 -14.72 -3.54
C ILE A 225 0.10 -16.05 -4.21
N LYS A 226 -0.79 -17.03 -4.12
CA LYS A 226 -0.61 -18.35 -4.68
C LYS A 226 -1.97 -19.01 -4.94
N ASP A 227 -2.08 -19.80 -6.00
CA ASP A 227 -3.25 -20.66 -6.28
C ASP A 227 -4.61 -19.92 -6.12
N HIS A 228 -4.72 -18.69 -6.67
CA HIS A 228 -5.91 -17.81 -6.58
C HIS A 228 -6.29 -17.33 -5.17
N GLY A 229 -5.40 -17.46 -4.22
CA GLY A 229 -5.58 -16.95 -2.85
C GLY A 229 -4.42 -16.06 -2.42
N TYR A 230 -4.55 -15.50 -1.24
CA TYR A 230 -3.47 -14.73 -0.62
C TYR A 230 -3.37 -15.03 0.87
N GLN A 231 -2.21 -14.77 1.42
CA GLN A 231 -1.91 -14.86 2.85
C GLN A 231 -1.13 -13.61 3.26
N CYS A 232 -1.47 -13.03 4.42
CA CYS A 232 -0.63 -11.99 5.03
C CYS A 232 0.70 -12.60 5.46
N ILE A 233 1.78 -11.89 5.22
CA ILE A 233 3.13 -12.25 5.67
C ILE A 233 3.68 -11.14 6.56
N PRO A 234 4.57 -11.47 7.53
CA PRO A 234 4.97 -10.63 8.65
C PRO A 234 5.02 -9.18 8.37
#